data_2ed836895fc431af11adacffba372d8b
#
_entry.id   2ed836895fc431af11adacffba372d8b
#
_cell.length_a   1.000
_cell.length_b   1.000
_cell.length_c   1.000
_cell.angle_alpha   90.00
_cell.angle_beta   90.00
_cell.angle_gamma   90.00
#
_symmetry.space_group_name_H-M   'P 1'
#
loop_
_entity.id
_entity.type
_entity.pdbx_description
1 polymer ?
#
loop_
_entity_poly.entity_id
_entity_poly.type
_entity_poly.pdbx_seq_one_letter_code
_entity_poly.pdbx_strand_id
1 'polypeptide(L)'
;MPSALAAKLRTRMFGAKPTSMSVYHDLIAKSVEPGMTVLDVGCGRGAIAPYPWQSHEKIKLWGIDPDPTAAENPHLESFTLLTDDPNWKIPSGSVDLAVSRYVLEHVEDPIAFFSNLSRVLKPGGKFVFLTPNRWHPAMVASHWLPYGLKQRILALTKRADPHDVFPTCYLLNSPQAVKKAAQRCGLDISDLRTREIQPCGYLDFSVLGYFASCAYFAAMRATGLQRFFGMTLTGVLTKPMMATAATRAIPAEPSLTASAWQQVGAAS
;
A
#
# COMPACT_ATOMS: atom_id res chain seq x y z
N MET A 1 19.68 -14.79 -1.70
CA MET A 1 18.99 -15.31 -2.92
C MET A 1 18.08 -16.45 -2.51
N PRO A 2 16.92 -16.65 -3.15
CA PRO A 2 16.13 -17.86 -2.94
C PRO A 2 17.00 -19.08 -3.24
N SER A 3 16.79 -20.20 -2.53
CA SER A 3 17.40 -21.44 -2.90
C SER A 3 16.91 -21.84 -4.30
N ALA A 4 17.81 -22.27 -5.19
CA ALA A 4 17.44 -22.61 -6.58
C ALA A 4 16.30 -23.66 -6.62
N LEU A 5 16.27 -24.58 -5.65
CA LEU A 5 15.23 -25.60 -5.52
C LEU A 5 13.91 -24.98 -5.04
N ALA A 6 13.93 -24.10 -4.03
CA ALA A 6 12.71 -23.41 -3.57
C ALA A 6 12.09 -22.58 -4.70
N ALA A 7 12.89 -21.88 -5.48
CA ALA A 7 12.42 -21.11 -6.64
C ALA A 7 11.76 -22.02 -7.71
N LYS A 8 12.38 -23.17 -8.05
CA LYS A 8 11.80 -24.15 -8.99
C LYS A 8 10.47 -24.73 -8.46
N LEU A 9 10.41 -25.09 -7.18
CA LEU A 9 9.20 -25.60 -6.55
C LEU A 9 8.09 -24.57 -6.55
N ARG A 10 8.39 -23.30 -6.21
CA ARG A 10 7.44 -22.19 -6.27
C ARG A 10 6.86 -22.01 -7.66
N THR A 11 7.72 -21.91 -8.68
CA THR A 11 7.27 -21.77 -10.08
C THR A 11 6.38 -22.95 -10.50
N ARG A 12 6.76 -24.18 -10.14
CA ARG A 12 5.98 -25.38 -10.49
C ARG A 12 4.61 -25.43 -9.79
N MET A 13 4.53 -25.03 -8.52
CA MET A 13 3.32 -25.14 -7.71
C MET A 13 2.39 -23.93 -7.81
N PHE A 14 2.96 -22.73 -8.04
CA PHE A 14 2.25 -21.47 -7.94
C PHE A 14 2.47 -20.54 -9.15
N GLY A 15 3.34 -20.85 -10.10
CA GLY A 15 3.71 -19.94 -11.20
C GLY A 15 2.54 -19.48 -12.08
N ALA A 16 1.50 -20.32 -12.23
CA ALA A 16 0.29 -19.98 -12.97
C ALA A 16 -0.85 -19.43 -12.08
N LYS A 17 -0.63 -19.33 -10.76
CA LYS A 17 -1.66 -18.86 -9.82
C LYS A 17 -1.60 -17.35 -9.64
N PRO A 18 -2.72 -16.70 -9.27
CA PRO A 18 -2.76 -15.27 -8.97
C PRO A 18 -1.70 -14.86 -7.96
N THR A 19 -1.20 -13.65 -8.09
CA THR A 19 -0.31 -12.98 -7.14
C THR A 19 -1.05 -11.82 -6.47
N SER A 20 -0.50 -11.26 -5.40
CA SER A 20 -1.07 -10.04 -4.81
C SER A 20 -1.12 -8.89 -5.83
N MET A 21 -0.12 -8.85 -6.72
CA MET A 21 -0.06 -7.88 -7.81
C MET A 21 -1.18 -8.08 -8.83
N SER A 22 -1.43 -9.32 -9.29
CA SER A 22 -2.50 -9.58 -10.25
C SER A 22 -3.88 -9.25 -9.66
N VAL A 23 -4.10 -9.54 -8.37
CA VAL A 23 -5.34 -9.14 -7.68
C VAL A 23 -5.49 -7.62 -7.61
N TYR A 24 -4.41 -6.89 -7.34
CA TYR A 24 -4.42 -5.43 -7.37
C TYR A 24 -4.72 -4.89 -8.77
N HIS A 25 -4.09 -5.45 -9.80
CA HIS A 25 -4.38 -5.10 -11.20
C HIS A 25 -5.82 -5.40 -11.59
N ASP A 26 -6.39 -6.52 -11.13
CA ASP A 26 -7.80 -6.86 -11.36
C ASP A 26 -8.76 -5.85 -10.69
N LEU A 27 -8.41 -5.31 -9.51
CA LEU A 27 -9.18 -4.27 -8.86
C LEU A 27 -9.13 -2.95 -9.64
N ILE A 28 -7.96 -2.58 -10.16
CA ILE A 28 -7.79 -1.41 -11.03
C ILE A 28 -8.62 -1.61 -12.31
N ALA A 29 -8.47 -2.76 -12.99
CA ALA A 29 -9.19 -3.06 -14.23
C ALA A 29 -10.72 -2.97 -14.09
N LYS A 30 -11.24 -3.31 -12.91
CA LYS A 30 -12.68 -3.17 -12.59
C LYS A 30 -13.11 -1.76 -12.22
N SER A 31 -12.17 -0.84 -12.08
CA SER A 31 -12.41 0.52 -11.58
C SER A 31 -12.07 1.58 -12.60
N VAL A 32 -11.21 1.28 -13.57
CA VAL A 32 -10.76 2.20 -14.61
C VAL A 32 -11.70 2.17 -15.79
N GLU A 33 -11.97 3.36 -16.34
CA GLU A 33 -12.77 3.56 -17.57
C GLU A 33 -12.00 4.50 -18.52
N PRO A 34 -12.26 4.43 -19.83
CA PRO A 34 -11.63 5.32 -20.80
C PRO A 34 -11.85 6.81 -20.47
N GLY A 35 -10.82 7.63 -20.67
CA GLY A 35 -10.89 9.07 -20.45
C GLY A 35 -10.73 9.52 -18.99
N MET A 36 -10.57 8.60 -18.04
CA MET A 36 -10.36 8.95 -16.63
C MET A 36 -9.05 9.68 -16.37
N THR A 37 -9.07 10.58 -15.40
CA THR A 37 -7.87 11.08 -14.72
C THR A 37 -7.53 10.16 -13.57
N VAL A 38 -6.39 9.49 -13.65
CA VAL A 38 -5.89 8.55 -12.65
C VAL A 38 -4.73 9.19 -11.89
N LEU A 39 -4.75 9.11 -10.56
CA LEU A 39 -3.67 9.57 -9.69
C LEU A 39 -2.94 8.37 -9.07
N ASP A 40 -1.68 8.18 -9.44
CA ASP A 40 -0.79 7.20 -8.81
C ASP A 40 -0.10 7.84 -7.60
N VAL A 41 -0.49 7.40 -6.40
CA VAL A 41 0.03 7.90 -5.13
C VAL A 41 1.20 7.03 -4.70
N GLY A 42 2.39 7.64 -4.62
CA GLY A 42 3.64 6.91 -4.48
C GLY A 42 4.05 6.25 -5.80
N CYS A 43 4.05 7.04 -6.87
CA CYS A 43 4.22 6.53 -8.24
C CYS A 43 5.63 6.01 -8.54
N GLY A 44 6.65 6.43 -7.75
CA GLY A 44 8.04 6.07 -7.99
C GLY A 44 8.48 6.30 -9.44
N ARG A 45 9.59 5.71 -9.81
CA ARG A 45 10.15 5.83 -11.19
C ARG A 45 9.49 4.94 -12.24
N GLY A 46 8.39 4.23 -11.90
CA GLY A 46 7.66 3.36 -12.83
C GLY A 46 8.37 2.05 -13.21
N ALA A 47 9.50 1.74 -12.55
CA ALA A 47 10.34 0.60 -12.92
C ALA A 47 9.81 -0.77 -12.44
N ILE A 48 8.94 -0.81 -11.44
CA ILE A 48 8.50 -2.06 -10.80
C ILE A 48 7.08 -2.42 -11.22
N ALA A 49 6.95 -3.33 -12.19
CA ALA A 49 5.69 -3.95 -12.64
C ALA A 49 4.51 -2.94 -12.68
N PRO A 50 4.59 -1.89 -13.50
CA PRO A 50 3.51 -0.90 -13.60
C PRO A 50 2.24 -1.57 -14.12
N TYR A 51 1.09 -1.00 -13.74
CA TYR A 51 -0.17 -1.36 -14.40
C TYR A 51 -0.09 -0.93 -15.87
N PRO A 52 -0.59 -1.73 -16.85
CA PRO A 52 -0.50 -1.41 -18.27
C PRO A 52 -1.50 -0.32 -18.67
N TRP A 53 -1.27 0.92 -18.22
CA TRP A 53 -2.15 2.06 -18.48
C TRP A 53 -2.38 2.32 -19.96
N GLN A 54 -1.40 1.99 -20.82
CA GLN A 54 -1.47 2.13 -22.28
C GLN A 54 -2.53 1.22 -22.91
N SER A 55 -3.02 0.21 -22.20
CA SER A 55 -4.12 -0.64 -22.66
C SER A 55 -5.49 0.03 -22.57
N HIS A 56 -5.57 1.19 -21.91
CA HIS A 56 -6.81 1.95 -21.74
C HIS A 56 -6.77 3.24 -22.55
N GLU A 57 -7.84 3.54 -23.29
CA GLU A 57 -7.92 4.72 -24.13
C GLU A 57 -8.00 6.02 -23.30
N LYS A 58 -7.21 7.02 -23.67
CA LYS A 58 -7.28 8.41 -23.18
C LYS A 58 -7.17 8.56 -21.66
N ILE A 59 -6.46 7.66 -20.98
CA ILE A 59 -6.15 7.83 -19.55
C ILE A 59 -5.15 8.98 -19.38
N LYS A 60 -5.45 9.90 -18.45
CA LYS A 60 -4.51 10.90 -17.94
C LYS A 60 -3.90 10.37 -16.66
N LEU A 61 -2.65 9.94 -16.73
CA LEU A 61 -1.94 9.43 -15.54
C LEU A 61 -1.13 10.53 -14.88
N TRP A 62 -1.56 10.92 -13.69
CA TRP A 62 -0.83 11.84 -12.82
C TRP A 62 -0.14 11.06 -11.71
N GLY A 63 1.04 11.53 -11.27
CA GLY A 63 1.78 10.90 -10.19
C GLY A 63 2.07 11.89 -9.06
N ILE A 64 2.08 11.41 -7.84
CA ILE A 64 2.62 12.12 -6.68
C ILE A 64 3.58 11.21 -5.92
N ASP A 65 4.72 11.77 -5.50
CA ASP A 65 5.75 11.03 -4.77
C ASP A 65 6.64 12.01 -3.96
N PRO A 66 7.16 11.64 -2.77
CA PRO A 66 8.15 12.45 -2.07
C PRO A 66 9.55 12.38 -2.70
N ASP A 67 9.85 11.37 -3.53
CA ASP A 67 11.13 11.26 -4.25
C ASP A 67 11.08 12.09 -5.54
N PRO A 68 11.91 13.14 -5.69
CA PRO A 68 11.94 13.95 -6.90
C PRO A 68 12.33 13.17 -8.16
N THR A 69 13.06 12.04 -8.02
CA THR A 69 13.42 11.18 -9.16
C THR A 69 12.21 10.47 -9.78
N ALA A 70 11.08 10.43 -9.09
CA ALA A 70 9.82 9.93 -9.64
C ALA A 70 9.29 10.80 -10.81
N ALA A 71 9.81 12.02 -10.99
CA ALA A 71 9.55 12.84 -12.18
C ALA A 71 10.05 12.18 -13.49
N GLU A 72 11.00 11.24 -13.40
CA GLU A 72 11.52 10.47 -14.54
C GLU A 72 10.61 9.31 -14.95
N ASN A 73 9.49 9.08 -14.26
CA ASN A 73 8.55 8.01 -14.58
C ASN A 73 7.92 8.22 -15.97
N PRO A 74 8.25 7.38 -16.96
CA PRO A 74 7.85 7.61 -18.35
C PRO A 74 6.36 7.39 -18.62
N HIS A 75 5.61 6.90 -17.64
CA HIS A 75 4.17 6.61 -17.77
C HIS A 75 3.29 7.80 -17.41
N LEU A 76 3.85 8.80 -16.71
CA LEU A 76 3.09 9.95 -16.21
C LEU A 76 2.90 11.04 -17.25
N GLU A 77 1.69 11.60 -17.31
CA GLU A 77 1.41 12.85 -18.03
C GLU A 77 1.82 14.07 -17.17
N SER A 78 1.68 13.96 -15.84
CA SER A 78 2.01 15.02 -14.90
C SER A 78 2.54 14.43 -13.60
N PHE A 79 3.54 15.08 -13.02
CA PHE A 79 4.12 14.74 -11.73
C PHE A 79 4.02 15.90 -10.74
N THR A 80 3.71 15.58 -9.49
CA THR A 80 3.70 16.53 -8.36
C THR A 80 4.58 16.00 -7.24
N LEU A 81 5.61 16.74 -6.88
CA LEU A 81 6.45 16.43 -5.73
C LEU A 81 5.66 16.65 -4.43
N LEU A 82 5.59 15.63 -3.59
CA LEU A 82 5.11 15.77 -2.22
C LEU A 82 6.19 16.47 -1.38
N THR A 83 5.78 17.50 -0.67
CA THR A 83 6.63 18.29 0.24
C THR A 83 6.06 18.23 1.64
N ASP A 84 6.68 18.92 2.60
CA ASP A 84 6.17 19.05 3.97
C ASP A 84 4.81 19.78 4.06
N ASP A 85 4.33 20.36 2.94
CA ASP A 85 2.97 20.91 2.85
C ASP A 85 1.97 19.76 3.00
N PRO A 86 1.10 19.74 4.03
CA PRO A 86 0.14 18.68 4.23
C PRO A 86 -0.89 18.56 3.10
N ASN A 87 -1.02 19.60 2.26
CA ASN A 87 -1.96 19.62 1.15
C ASN A 87 -1.30 19.22 -0.16
N TRP A 88 -1.80 18.16 -0.79
CA TRP A 88 -1.37 17.79 -2.14
C TRP A 88 -1.72 18.88 -3.16
N LYS A 89 -0.75 19.28 -3.96
CA LYS A 89 -0.95 20.29 -5.03
C LYS A 89 -1.71 19.71 -6.23
N ILE A 90 -2.76 18.97 -5.96
CA ILE A 90 -3.71 18.38 -6.91
C ILE A 90 -5.05 19.09 -6.74
N PRO A 91 -5.71 19.53 -7.82
CA PRO A 91 -7.00 20.21 -7.73
C PRO A 91 -8.09 19.34 -7.07
N SER A 92 -8.96 19.98 -6.29
CA SER A 92 -10.09 19.28 -5.64
C SER A 92 -11.07 18.76 -6.68
N GLY A 93 -11.57 17.53 -6.50
CA GLY A 93 -12.57 16.92 -7.38
C GLY A 93 -12.10 16.72 -8.83
N SER A 94 -10.80 16.49 -9.05
CA SER A 94 -10.21 16.34 -10.38
C SER A 94 -9.88 14.89 -10.76
N VAL A 95 -9.84 13.98 -9.79
CA VAL A 95 -9.38 12.60 -9.94
C VAL A 95 -10.56 11.63 -9.96
N ASP A 96 -10.64 10.78 -10.99
CA ASP A 96 -11.66 9.74 -11.12
C ASP A 96 -11.25 8.48 -10.35
N LEU A 97 -9.98 8.10 -10.45
CA LEU A 97 -9.41 6.93 -9.81
C LEU A 97 -8.06 7.28 -9.20
N ALA A 98 -7.90 7.06 -7.90
CA ALA A 98 -6.59 7.07 -7.27
C ALA A 98 -6.13 5.63 -7.04
N VAL A 99 -4.83 5.37 -7.20
CA VAL A 99 -4.23 4.07 -6.96
C VAL A 99 -3.01 4.22 -6.06
N SER A 100 -2.70 3.20 -5.25
CA SER A 100 -1.44 3.17 -4.53
C SER A 100 -0.99 1.72 -4.26
N ARG A 101 0.33 1.52 -4.25
CA ARG A 101 0.92 0.22 -4.04
C ARG A 101 2.14 0.33 -3.13
N TYR A 102 2.06 -0.31 -1.96
CA TYR A 102 3.15 -0.28 -0.96
C TYR A 102 3.53 1.15 -0.52
N VAL A 103 2.50 1.97 -0.25
CA VAL A 103 2.61 3.36 0.23
C VAL A 103 2.03 3.51 1.64
N LEU A 104 0.91 2.85 1.92
CA LEU A 104 0.18 3.03 3.18
C LEU A 104 1.00 2.66 4.42
N GLU A 105 2.01 1.81 4.27
CA GLU A 105 2.96 1.46 5.33
C GLU A 105 3.88 2.62 5.75
N HIS A 106 4.04 3.62 4.88
CA HIS A 106 4.89 4.79 5.09
C HIS A 106 4.12 6.03 5.55
N VAL A 107 2.79 5.98 5.54
CA VAL A 107 1.93 7.11 5.91
C VAL A 107 2.04 7.41 7.40
N GLU A 108 2.53 8.60 7.74
CA GLU A 108 2.72 9.07 9.12
C GLU A 108 1.45 9.71 9.70
N ASP A 109 0.65 10.38 8.85
CA ASP A 109 -0.65 10.94 9.23
C ASP A 109 -1.78 10.36 8.38
N PRO A 110 -2.47 9.32 8.88
CA PRO A 110 -3.61 8.69 8.23
C PRO A 110 -4.75 9.66 7.89
N ILE A 111 -5.00 10.67 8.74
CA ILE A 111 -6.11 11.60 8.54
C ILE A 111 -5.77 12.61 7.46
N ALA A 112 -4.58 13.20 7.48
CA ALA A 112 -4.11 14.09 6.41
C ALA A 112 -4.10 13.37 5.05
N PHE A 113 -3.62 12.12 4.99
CA PHE A 113 -3.61 11.31 3.79
C PHE A 113 -5.02 11.10 3.21
N PHE A 114 -5.97 10.58 4.01
CA PHE A 114 -7.33 10.34 3.53
C PHE A 114 -8.14 11.62 3.31
N SER A 115 -7.85 12.71 4.01
CA SER A 115 -8.47 14.02 3.76
C SER A 115 -8.07 14.56 2.38
N ASN A 116 -6.79 14.48 2.03
CA ASN A 116 -6.32 14.85 0.69
C ASN A 116 -6.94 13.95 -0.37
N LEU A 117 -6.94 12.64 -0.14
CA LEU A 117 -7.54 11.68 -1.06
C LEU A 117 -9.02 11.98 -1.30
N SER A 118 -9.78 12.20 -0.22
CA SER A 118 -11.20 12.57 -0.31
C SER A 118 -11.40 13.91 -1.03
N ARG A 119 -10.52 14.90 -0.81
CA ARG A 119 -10.57 16.20 -1.48
C ARG A 119 -10.35 16.10 -2.99
N VAL A 120 -9.32 15.37 -3.42
CA VAL A 120 -8.94 15.29 -4.84
C VAL A 120 -9.87 14.41 -5.65
N LEU A 121 -10.46 13.36 -5.05
CA LEU A 121 -11.43 12.50 -5.74
C LEU A 121 -12.70 13.27 -6.13
N LYS A 122 -13.19 13.02 -7.33
CA LYS A 122 -14.54 13.40 -7.76
C LYS A 122 -15.58 12.67 -6.93
N PRO A 123 -16.81 13.19 -6.79
CA PRO A 123 -17.95 12.39 -6.31
C PRO A 123 -18.07 11.09 -7.13
N GLY A 124 -18.18 9.93 -6.47
CA GLY A 124 -18.15 8.61 -7.12
C GLY A 124 -16.74 8.10 -7.45
N GLY A 125 -15.71 8.93 -7.33
CA GLY A 125 -14.32 8.55 -7.55
C GLY A 125 -13.85 7.48 -6.57
N LYS A 126 -12.91 6.64 -7.00
CA LYS A 126 -12.45 5.47 -6.25
C LYS A 126 -10.98 5.57 -5.87
N PHE A 127 -10.62 4.90 -4.79
CA PHE A 127 -9.23 4.65 -4.41
C PHE A 127 -8.98 3.16 -4.29
N VAL A 128 -8.03 2.65 -5.08
CA VAL A 128 -7.61 1.23 -5.08
C VAL A 128 -6.21 1.13 -4.50
N PHE A 129 -6.00 0.26 -3.53
CA PHE A 129 -4.68 0.10 -2.92
C PHE A 129 -4.29 -1.34 -2.64
N LEU A 130 -2.98 -1.55 -2.55
CA LEU A 130 -2.32 -2.76 -2.08
C LEU A 130 -1.24 -2.39 -1.07
N THR A 131 -1.29 -2.98 0.13
CA THR A 131 -0.31 -2.76 1.19
C THR A 131 -0.06 -4.04 1.99
N PRO A 132 1.08 -4.21 2.69
CA PRO A 132 1.27 -5.33 3.61
C PRO A 132 0.28 -5.27 4.76
N ASN A 133 -0.11 -6.43 5.28
CA ASN A 133 -0.90 -6.49 6.51
C ASN A 133 0.04 -6.59 7.73
N ARG A 134 -0.07 -5.64 8.65
CA ARG A 134 0.77 -5.58 9.86
C ARG A 134 0.68 -6.81 10.76
N TRP A 135 -0.44 -7.55 10.70
CA TRP A 135 -0.67 -8.73 11.53
C TRP A 135 -0.10 -10.02 10.93
N HIS A 136 0.42 -9.98 9.71
CA HIS A 136 1.11 -11.15 9.15
C HIS A 136 2.38 -11.45 9.96
N PRO A 137 2.66 -12.73 10.32
CA PRO A 137 3.81 -13.08 11.17
C PRO A 137 5.15 -12.54 10.68
N ALA A 138 5.37 -12.49 9.35
CA ALA A 138 6.60 -11.93 8.80
C ALA A 138 6.71 -10.41 9.05
N MET A 139 5.59 -9.68 9.04
CA MET A 139 5.59 -8.25 9.33
C MET A 139 5.78 -7.99 10.83
N VAL A 140 5.13 -8.78 11.68
CA VAL A 140 5.33 -8.76 13.13
C VAL A 140 6.79 -9.05 13.46
N ALA A 141 7.35 -10.14 12.94
CA ALA A 141 8.75 -10.48 13.14
C ALA A 141 9.69 -9.37 12.66
N SER A 142 9.41 -8.78 11.48
CA SER A 142 10.19 -7.65 10.96
C SER A 142 10.16 -6.44 11.89
N HIS A 143 9.06 -6.18 12.59
CA HIS A 143 8.95 -5.06 13.52
C HIS A 143 9.91 -5.20 14.73
N TRP A 144 10.09 -6.43 15.22
CA TRP A 144 10.95 -6.72 16.38
C TRP A 144 12.43 -6.91 16.01
N LEU A 145 12.78 -7.01 14.71
CA LEU A 145 14.17 -7.14 14.32
C LEU A 145 14.92 -5.81 14.45
N PRO A 146 16.12 -5.81 15.08
CA PRO A 146 17.01 -4.65 15.08
C PRO A 146 17.32 -4.16 13.66
N TYR A 147 17.39 -2.84 13.48
CA TYR A 147 17.58 -2.21 12.18
C TYR A 147 18.77 -2.77 11.40
N GLY A 148 19.92 -2.96 12.04
CA GLY A 148 21.12 -3.53 11.40
C GLY A 148 20.92 -4.97 10.90
N LEU A 149 20.08 -5.76 11.58
CA LEU A 149 19.75 -7.11 11.13
C LEU A 149 18.77 -7.09 9.97
N LYS A 150 17.81 -6.15 9.96
CA LYS A 150 16.93 -5.91 8.80
C LYS A 150 17.74 -5.58 7.54
N GLN A 151 18.68 -4.65 7.66
CA GLN A 151 19.54 -4.28 6.52
C GLN A 151 20.36 -5.47 6.00
N ARG A 152 20.94 -6.29 6.90
CA ARG A 152 21.67 -7.51 6.50
C ARG A 152 20.77 -8.51 5.76
N ILE A 153 19.54 -8.74 6.25
CA ILE A 153 18.58 -9.64 5.61
C ILE A 153 18.16 -9.08 4.24
N LEU A 154 17.88 -7.79 4.12
CA LEU A 154 17.54 -7.14 2.85
C LEU A 154 18.71 -7.22 1.85
N ALA A 155 19.94 -6.93 2.28
CA ALA A 155 21.13 -7.05 1.46
C ALA A 155 21.37 -8.49 0.96
N LEU A 156 21.15 -9.50 1.82
CA LEU A 156 21.25 -10.91 1.45
C LEU A 156 20.15 -11.35 0.47
N THR A 157 18.97 -10.75 0.54
CA THR A 157 17.84 -11.12 -0.34
C THR A 157 17.87 -10.39 -1.68
N LYS A 158 18.67 -9.32 -1.85
CA LYS A 158 18.72 -8.46 -3.04
C LYS A 158 17.35 -8.01 -3.55
N ARG A 159 16.40 -7.77 -2.65
CA ARG A 159 14.99 -7.52 -2.99
C ARG A 159 14.61 -6.04 -3.07
N ALA A 160 15.47 -5.16 -2.62
CA ALA A 160 15.24 -3.71 -2.70
C ALA A 160 16.56 -3.00 -3.01
N ASP A 161 16.49 -1.94 -3.79
CA ASP A 161 17.55 -0.95 -3.86
C ASP A 161 17.61 -0.26 -2.48
N PRO A 162 18.79 -0.05 -1.88
CA PRO A 162 18.93 0.69 -0.63
C PRO A 162 18.27 2.08 -0.65
N HIS A 163 18.15 2.69 -1.82
CA HIS A 163 17.47 3.98 -2.01
C HIS A 163 15.93 3.89 -1.95
N ASP A 164 15.35 2.70 -2.14
CA ASP A 164 13.90 2.49 -2.11
C ASP A 164 13.39 2.06 -0.72
N VAL A 165 14.24 2.09 0.32
CA VAL A 165 13.88 1.69 1.69
C VAL A 165 13.46 2.91 2.51
N PHE A 166 12.18 3.25 2.46
CA PHE A 166 11.60 4.28 3.32
C PHE A 166 11.26 3.73 4.71
N PRO A 167 11.28 4.58 5.76
CA PRO A 167 10.77 4.21 7.09
C PRO A 167 9.32 3.73 7.01
N THR A 168 8.99 2.72 7.80
CA THR A 168 7.62 2.16 7.84
C THR A 168 6.97 2.41 9.17
N CYS A 169 5.76 3.01 9.17
CA CYS A 169 4.97 3.34 10.35
C CYS A 169 3.86 2.31 10.62
N TYR A 170 3.40 1.60 9.59
CA TYR A 170 2.31 0.60 9.64
C TYR A 170 1.02 1.11 10.33
N LEU A 171 0.71 2.40 10.21
CA LEU A 171 -0.49 2.99 10.81
C LEU A 171 -1.78 2.65 10.04
N LEU A 172 -1.67 2.40 8.72
CA LEU A 172 -2.79 2.06 7.82
C LEU A 172 -2.78 0.60 7.33
N ASN A 173 -2.02 -0.28 7.96
CA ASN A 173 -1.79 -1.65 7.49
C ASN A 173 -2.68 -2.69 8.20
N SER A 174 -3.88 -2.32 8.58
CA SER A 174 -4.93 -3.23 9.05
C SER A 174 -6.30 -2.78 8.57
N PRO A 175 -7.25 -3.71 8.36
CA PRO A 175 -8.62 -3.35 7.93
C PRO A 175 -9.29 -2.33 8.85
N GLN A 176 -9.09 -2.46 10.16
CA GLN A 176 -9.69 -1.57 11.15
C GLN A 176 -9.14 -0.14 11.06
N ALA A 177 -7.81 -0.01 10.88
CA ALA A 177 -7.16 1.29 10.77
C ALA A 177 -7.60 2.02 9.50
N VAL A 178 -7.59 1.33 8.36
CA VAL A 178 -8.08 1.88 7.09
C VAL A 178 -9.55 2.30 7.21
N LYS A 179 -10.41 1.41 7.73
CA LYS A 179 -11.83 1.71 7.90
C LYS A 179 -12.05 2.95 8.76
N LYS A 180 -11.39 3.02 9.92
CA LYS A 180 -11.52 4.16 10.85
C LYS A 180 -11.10 5.47 10.20
N ALA A 181 -9.94 5.51 9.53
CA ALA A 181 -9.40 6.71 8.92
C ALA A 181 -10.22 7.14 7.69
N ALA A 182 -10.58 6.21 6.80
CA ALA A 182 -11.38 6.48 5.61
C ALA A 182 -12.76 7.04 5.95
N GLN A 183 -13.48 6.42 6.90
CA GLN A 183 -14.78 6.87 7.34
C GLN A 183 -14.75 8.27 7.98
N ARG A 184 -13.69 8.58 8.75
CA ARG A 184 -13.50 9.94 9.31
C ARG A 184 -13.33 11.00 8.22
N CYS A 185 -12.82 10.61 7.05
CA CYS A 185 -12.60 11.51 5.90
C CYS A 185 -13.71 11.42 4.84
N GLY A 186 -14.85 10.78 5.15
CA GLY A 186 -16.01 10.71 4.27
C GLY A 186 -15.84 9.79 3.06
N LEU A 187 -15.01 8.75 3.19
CA LEU A 187 -14.87 7.71 2.18
C LEU A 187 -15.56 6.42 2.61
N ASP A 188 -16.32 5.84 1.70
CA ASP A 188 -17.01 4.57 1.90
C ASP A 188 -16.10 3.39 1.54
N ILE A 189 -16.29 2.26 2.23
CA ILE A 189 -15.56 1.02 1.97
C ILE A 189 -16.36 0.19 0.96
N SER A 190 -15.89 0.09 -0.28
CA SER A 190 -16.53 -0.73 -1.31
C SER A 190 -16.00 -2.17 -1.31
N ASP A 191 -14.70 -2.36 -1.11
CA ASP A 191 -14.07 -3.67 -0.84
C ASP A 191 -12.87 -3.46 0.10
N LEU A 192 -12.67 -4.37 1.04
CA LEU A 192 -11.52 -4.32 1.94
C LEU A 192 -11.21 -5.74 2.43
N ARG A 193 -10.10 -6.32 1.96
CA ARG A 193 -9.79 -7.72 2.23
C ARG A 193 -8.33 -7.94 2.54
N THR A 194 -8.10 -8.72 3.58
CA THR A 194 -6.80 -9.33 3.85
C THR A 194 -6.70 -10.66 3.12
N ARG A 195 -5.58 -10.92 2.45
CA ARG A 195 -5.40 -12.08 1.59
C ARG A 195 -4.06 -12.75 1.82
N GLU A 196 -4.07 -14.08 1.80
CA GLU A 196 -2.90 -14.93 1.61
C GLU A 196 -3.06 -15.61 0.26
N ILE A 197 -2.41 -15.08 -0.77
CA ILE A 197 -2.65 -15.49 -2.17
C ILE A 197 -1.66 -16.57 -2.58
N GLN A 198 -0.42 -16.45 -2.12
CA GLN A 198 0.65 -17.41 -2.31
C GLN A 198 1.48 -17.53 -1.03
N PRO A 199 2.22 -18.63 -0.82
CA PRO A 199 3.14 -18.73 0.30
C PRO A 199 4.11 -17.54 0.35
N CYS A 200 4.39 -17.06 1.56
CA CYS A 200 5.28 -15.92 1.77
C CYS A 200 6.69 -16.21 1.24
N GLY A 201 7.20 -15.36 0.36
CA GLY A 201 8.52 -15.56 -0.25
C GLY A 201 9.71 -15.18 0.63
N TYR A 202 9.51 -14.60 1.82
CA TYR A 202 10.62 -14.18 2.69
C TYR A 202 11.45 -15.35 3.21
N LEU A 203 10.89 -16.55 3.28
CA LEU A 203 11.56 -17.76 3.75
C LEU A 203 12.16 -18.60 2.61
N ASP A 204 12.08 -18.18 1.35
CA ASP A 204 12.55 -18.93 0.19
C ASP A 204 14.07 -19.06 0.10
N PHE A 205 14.82 -18.44 1.00
CA PHE A 205 16.26 -18.60 1.10
C PHE A 205 16.67 -20.05 1.47
N SER A 206 15.74 -20.85 2.00
CA SER A 206 15.93 -22.27 2.26
C SER A 206 14.72 -23.11 1.84
N VAL A 207 14.95 -24.38 1.52
CA VAL A 207 13.89 -25.34 1.16
C VAL A 207 12.95 -25.57 2.35
N LEU A 208 13.51 -25.68 3.56
CA LEU A 208 12.72 -25.84 4.78
C LEU A 208 11.82 -24.62 5.01
N GLY A 209 12.37 -23.41 4.85
CA GLY A 209 11.61 -22.17 4.94
C GLY A 209 10.49 -22.09 3.92
N TYR A 210 10.74 -22.53 2.68
CA TYR A 210 9.71 -22.62 1.65
C TYR A 210 8.55 -23.55 2.08
N PHE A 211 8.85 -24.77 2.58
CA PHE A 211 7.81 -25.68 3.07
C PHE A 211 7.08 -25.14 4.29
N ALA A 212 7.77 -24.45 5.21
CA ALA A 212 7.12 -23.78 6.34
C ALA A 212 6.13 -22.70 5.86
N SER A 213 6.50 -21.91 4.85
CA SER A 213 5.61 -20.91 4.26
C SER A 213 4.42 -21.56 3.53
N CYS A 214 4.62 -22.70 2.87
CA CYS A 214 3.53 -23.47 2.26
C CYS A 214 2.56 -24.04 3.31
N ALA A 215 3.07 -24.57 4.43
CA ALA A 215 2.25 -25.06 5.53
C ALA A 215 1.43 -23.92 6.17
N TYR A 216 2.06 -22.78 6.41
CA TYR A 216 1.36 -21.58 6.88
C TYR A 216 0.24 -21.17 5.92
N PHE A 217 0.55 -21.05 4.62
CA PHE A 217 -0.42 -20.74 3.57
C PHE A 217 -1.61 -21.69 3.57
N ALA A 218 -1.34 -22.99 3.63
CA ALA A 218 -2.39 -24.02 3.66
C ALA A 218 -3.26 -23.91 4.92
N ALA A 219 -2.64 -23.73 6.10
CA ALA A 219 -3.34 -23.55 7.37
C ALA A 219 -4.23 -22.28 7.36
N MET A 220 -3.72 -21.14 6.87
CA MET A 220 -4.48 -19.89 6.79
C MET A 220 -5.71 -20.04 5.88
N ARG A 221 -5.60 -20.79 4.79
CA ARG A 221 -6.72 -21.05 3.88
C ARG A 221 -7.72 -22.04 4.46
N ALA A 222 -7.25 -23.14 5.04
CA ALA A 222 -8.11 -24.17 5.61
C ALA A 222 -8.94 -23.66 6.80
N THR A 223 -8.35 -22.78 7.63
CA THR A 223 -9.02 -22.22 8.81
C THR A 223 -9.79 -20.93 8.53
N GLY A 224 -9.61 -20.30 7.36
CA GLY A 224 -10.15 -18.98 7.04
C GLY A 224 -9.47 -17.83 7.80
N LEU A 225 -8.39 -18.09 8.57
CA LEU A 225 -7.67 -17.08 9.35
C LEU A 225 -6.90 -16.09 8.48
N GLN A 226 -6.76 -16.36 7.17
CA GLN A 226 -6.17 -15.40 6.22
C GLN A 226 -6.85 -14.03 6.25
N ARG A 227 -8.12 -13.94 6.64
CA ARG A 227 -8.85 -12.67 6.81
C ARG A 227 -8.26 -11.74 7.89
N PHE A 228 -7.47 -12.29 8.81
CA PHE A 228 -6.77 -11.54 9.86
C PHE A 228 -5.26 -11.49 9.62
N PHE A 229 -4.66 -12.63 9.25
CA PHE A 229 -3.23 -12.85 9.23
C PHE A 229 -2.65 -13.05 7.81
N GLY A 230 -3.44 -12.82 6.77
CA GLY A 230 -2.94 -12.88 5.40
C GLY A 230 -1.88 -11.80 5.13
N MET A 231 -1.04 -12.04 4.15
CA MET A 231 0.16 -11.24 3.84
C MET A 231 -0.17 -9.82 3.42
N THR A 232 -1.23 -9.65 2.63
CA THR A 232 -1.56 -8.38 2.00
C THR A 232 -2.97 -7.91 2.32
N LEU A 233 -3.12 -6.60 2.41
CA LEU A 233 -4.37 -5.89 2.49
C LEU A 233 -4.61 -5.16 1.18
N THR A 234 -5.74 -5.43 0.54
CA THR A 234 -6.22 -4.73 -0.64
C THR A 234 -7.56 -4.08 -0.36
N GLY A 235 -7.81 -2.94 -0.96
CA GLY A 235 -9.10 -2.27 -0.79
C GLY A 235 -9.49 -1.39 -1.96
N VAL A 236 -10.79 -1.16 -2.04
CA VAL A 236 -11.44 -0.15 -2.88
C VAL A 236 -12.27 0.73 -1.97
N LEU A 237 -11.94 2.00 -1.91
CA LEU A 237 -12.73 3.02 -1.23
C LEU A 237 -13.41 3.88 -2.28
N THR A 238 -14.58 4.45 -1.96
CA THR A 238 -15.33 5.29 -2.88
C THR A 238 -15.74 6.59 -2.18
N LYS A 239 -15.53 7.71 -2.85
CA LYS A 239 -16.13 8.98 -2.40
C LYS A 239 -17.63 8.98 -2.73
N PRO A 240 -18.53 9.17 -1.77
CA PRO A 240 -19.96 9.23 -2.03
C PRO A 240 -20.33 10.24 -3.12
N MET A 241 -21.36 9.94 -3.91
CA MET A 241 -21.90 10.86 -4.93
C MET A 241 -22.48 12.13 -4.32
N MET A 242 -23.02 12.02 -3.10
CA MET A 242 -23.52 13.17 -2.30
C MET A 242 -22.81 13.10 -0.94
N ALA A 243 -22.31 14.25 -0.48
CA ALA A 243 -21.81 14.33 0.89
C ALA A 243 -22.99 14.06 1.82
N THR A 244 -22.98 12.91 2.49
CA THR A 244 -23.94 12.68 3.59
C THR A 244 -23.71 13.75 4.65
N ALA A 245 -24.77 14.39 5.10
CA ALA A 245 -24.76 15.48 6.07
C ALA A 245 -24.11 15.11 7.43
N ALA A 246 -23.69 13.86 7.60
CA ALA A 246 -23.03 13.33 8.79
C ALA A 246 -21.56 13.72 8.96
N THR A 247 -20.93 14.36 7.97
CA THR A 247 -19.50 14.74 8.04
C THR A 247 -19.29 16.15 8.64
N ARG A 248 -20.33 16.75 9.25
CA ARG A 248 -20.16 18.04 9.96
C ARG A 248 -19.72 17.78 11.41
N ALA A 249 -18.60 18.39 11.73
CA ALA A 249 -17.99 18.58 13.05
C ALA A 249 -17.22 17.37 13.63
N ILE A 250 -16.01 17.19 13.16
CA ILE A 250 -14.94 16.65 14.01
C ILE A 250 -14.27 17.87 14.64
N PRO A 251 -14.32 18.05 15.97
CA PRO A 251 -13.47 19.04 16.63
C PRO A 251 -12.01 18.64 16.37
N ALA A 252 -11.18 19.59 15.97
CA ALA A 252 -9.74 19.38 15.90
C ALA A 252 -9.28 18.97 17.30
N GLU A 253 -8.85 17.72 17.46
CA GLU A 253 -8.07 17.37 18.64
C GLU A 253 -6.76 18.17 18.59
N PRO A 254 -6.31 18.75 19.73
CA PRO A 254 -5.08 19.54 19.75
C PRO A 254 -3.92 18.64 19.29
N SER A 255 -3.19 19.10 18.29
CA SER A 255 -1.95 18.47 17.84
C SER A 255 -1.02 18.31 19.05
N LEU A 256 -0.69 17.09 19.41
CA LEU A 256 0.40 16.80 20.31
C LEU A 256 1.68 17.31 19.63
N THR A 257 2.14 18.46 20.07
CA THR A 257 3.35 19.10 19.57
C THR A 257 4.54 18.15 19.76
N ALA A 258 5.47 18.16 18.82
CA ALA A 258 6.70 17.37 18.78
C ALA A 258 7.64 17.47 19.99
N SER A 259 7.28 18.23 21.04
CA SER A 259 8.04 18.39 22.28
C SER A 259 7.96 17.22 23.25
N ALA A 260 7.04 16.26 23.04
CA ALA A 260 6.89 15.12 23.97
C ALA A 260 7.94 13.99 23.77
N TRP A 261 8.69 14.01 22.69
CA TRP A 261 9.66 12.95 22.35
C TRP A 261 11.10 13.23 22.78
N GLN A 262 11.41 14.48 23.25
CA GLN A 262 12.76 14.83 23.70
C GLN A 262 13.07 14.45 25.14
N GLN A 263 12.12 14.00 25.94
CA GLN A 263 12.33 13.71 27.36
C GLN A 263 12.57 12.23 27.72
N VAL A 264 12.50 11.31 26.76
CA VAL A 264 12.75 9.86 27.03
C VAL A 264 14.16 9.41 26.64
N GLY A 265 14.98 10.27 26.05
CA GLY A 265 16.36 9.95 25.61
C GLY A 265 17.48 10.37 26.59
N ALA A 266 17.17 10.86 27.80
CA ALA A 266 18.19 11.38 28.73
C ALA A 266 18.27 10.62 30.06
N ALA A 267 17.84 9.36 30.13
CA ALA A 267 18.01 8.52 31.30
C ALA A 267 18.27 7.07 30.91
N SER A 268 19.52 6.79 30.50
CA SER A 268 20.32 5.56 30.77
C SER A 268 21.59 5.58 29.92
#